data_80d2b4f3165940794af3c2fd1b8f1d4c
#
_entry.id   80d2b4f3165940794af3c2fd1b8f1d4c
#
_cell.length_a   1.000
_cell.length_b   1.000
_cell.length_c   1.000
_cell.angle_alpha   90.00
_cell.angle_beta   90.00
_cell.angle_gamma   90.00
#
_symmetry.space_group_name_H-M   'P 1'
#
loop_
_entity.id
_entity.type
_entity.pdbx_description
1 polymer ?
#
loop_
_entity_poly.entity_id
_entity_poly.type
_entity_poly.pdbx_seq_one_letter_code
_entity_poly.pdbx_strand_id
1 'polypeptide(L)'
;DHEIIDEVEHVTDFHTVKTMSKDDAIEAGLYQYIGEEIDVAYMEELKKQIIHPEIIKEVADELKIVYTPFHGTGNKPVRRILAELGFKHVYVVPEQERPDPAFTTLDYPNPEDPKAFTLALKLAKKVDADIVLATDPDADRLGIYAKDSKTGEYMPFTGNMSGMLIAEYILRERTATNRMPVDPVMVSTIVTTNMAAAIAADYNVELREVLTGFKYIGEQIKWMEQAGKGHYVFGLEESYGCLAGTHARDKDAIVAVMCLCETAAWCKKHGMTCWDQMLALYEKYGYYKETQYAITLKGIDGAAQISAMMDKLRSNPPKNFGDLQVVEMRDYDKDQVTDMATGAVRPTGLPKSNVLYFELTNNSWCCARPSGTEPKIKFYMGVKGTSLEDAQAKVDKLTADLKAIL
;
A
#
# COMPACT_ATOMS: atom_id res chain seq x y z
N ASP A 1 -2.15 -22.08 9.39
CA ASP A 1 -0.82 -21.52 9.65
C ASP A 1 -0.15 -22.21 10.83
N HIS A 2 -0.84 -22.40 11.99
CA HIS A 2 -0.26 -22.99 13.21
C HIS A 2 0.32 -24.39 12.96
N GLU A 3 -0.39 -25.28 12.30
CA GLU A 3 0.08 -26.63 11.98
C GLU A 3 1.39 -26.62 11.17
N ILE A 4 1.58 -25.66 10.27
CA ILE A 4 2.81 -25.53 9.49
C ILE A 4 3.96 -25.02 10.38
N ILE A 5 3.68 -24.04 11.25
CA ILE A 5 4.69 -23.52 12.18
C ILE A 5 5.10 -24.61 13.18
N ASP A 6 4.15 -25.35 13.72
CA ASP A 6 4.42 -26.47 14.61
C ASP A 6 5.36 -27.49 13.97
N GLU A 7 5.15 -27.84 12.67
CA GLU A 7 6.05 -28.73 11.93
C GLU A 7 7.44 -28.12 11.70
N VAL A 8 7.51 -26.81 11.44
CA VAL A 8 8.80 -26.10 11.31
C VAL A 8 9.57 -26.12 12.63
N GLU A 9 8.89 -25.93 13.77
CA GLU A 9 9.51 -25.97 15.11
C GLU A 9 10.02 -27.36 15.50
N HIS A 10 9.42 -28.43 14.96
CA HIS A 10 9.90 -29.79 15.13
C HIS A 10 11.25 -30.06 14.44
N VAL A 11 11.66 -29.24 13.46
CA VAL A 11 12.96 -29.38 12.79
C VAL A 11 14.05 -28.77 13.65
N THR A 12 14.57 -29.52 14.60
CA THR A 12 15.65 -29.09 15.52
C THR A 12 17.05 -29.32 14.96
N ASP A 13 17.21 -30.19 13.97
CA ASP A 13 18.45 -30.48 13.25
C ASP A 13 18.25 -30.32 11.75
N PHE A 14 18.81 -29.28 11.17
CA PHE A 14 18.71 -28.99 9.72
C PHE A 14 19.38 -30.05 8.85
N HIS A 15 20.32 -30.86 9.39
CA HIS A 15 20.94 -31.96 8.64
C HIS A 15 19.95 -33.11 8.33
N THR A 16 18.82 -33.16 9.02
CA THR A 16 17.76 -34.14 8.76
C THR A 16 16.89 -33.78 7.55
N VAL A 17 16.98 -32.52 7.07
CA VAL A 17 16.23 -32.06 5.90
C VAL A 17 16.75 -32.77 4.65
N LYS A 18 15.86 -33.51 3.99
CA LYS A 18 16.20 -34.24 2.75
C LYS A 18 16.46 -33.24 1.61
N THR A 19 17.59 -33.36 0.97
CA THR A 19 17.97 -32.53 -0.18
C THR A 19 18.40 -33.42 -1.35
N MET A 20 18.32 -32.87 -2.54
CA MET A 20 18.86 -33.48 -3.75
C MET A 20 19.46 -32.42 -4.66
N SER A 21 20.25 -32.84 -5.65
CA SER A 21 20.74 -31.90 -6.65
C SER A 21 19.60 -31.35 -7.51
N LYS A 22 19.79 -30.16 -8.07
CA LYS A 22 18.81 -29.55 -8.96
C LYS A 22 18.56 -30.42 -10.20
N ASP A 23 19.62 -30.99 -10.76
CA ASP A 23 19.51 -31.82 -11.98
C ASP A 23 18.71 -33.10 -11.70
N ASP A 24 18.97 -33.77 -10.56
CA ASP A 24 18.19 -34.93 -10.14
C ASP A 24 16.73 -34.55 -9.89
N ALA A 25 16.46 -33.39 -9.32
CA ALA A 25 15.10 -32.90 -9.09
C ALA A 25 14.34 -32.61 -10.40
N ILE A 26 15.03 -32.07 -11.42
CA ILE A 26 14.46 -31.88 -12.76
C ILE A 26 14.17 -33.23 -13.40
N GLU A 27 15.11 -34.17 -13.37
CA GLU A 27 14.93 -35.50 -13.94
C GLU A 27 13.79 -36.28 -13.27
N ALA A 28 13.66 -36.12 -11.95
CA ALA A 28 12.58 -36.72 -11.16
C ALA A 28 11.21 -36.00 -11.32
N GLY A 29 11.15 -34.90 -12.07
CA GLY A 29 9.92 -34.08 -12.23
C GLY A 29 9.50 -33.30 -10.99
N LEU A 30 10.40 -33.17 -10.01
CA LEU A 30 10.15 -32.42 -8.76
C LEU A 30 10.50 -30.93 -8.87
N TYR A 31 11.24 -30.55 -9.89
CA TYR A 31 11.62 -29.17 -10.19
C TYR A 31 11.32 -28.85 -11.65
N GLN A 32 10.55 -27.79 -11.88
CA GLN A 32 10.22 -27.33 -13.22
C GLN A 32 10.39 -25.82 -13.31
N TYR A 33 10.96 -25.36 -14.41
CA TYR A 33 10.92 -23.95 -14.75
C TYR A 33 9.56 -23.61 -15.35
N ILE A 34 8.85 -22.68 -14.75
CA ILE A 34 7.74 -22.01 -15.38
C ILE A 34 8.28 -20.91 -16.29
N GLY A 35 7.68 -20.71 -17.45
CA GLY A 35 8.23 -19.80 -18.47
C GLY A 35 7.14 -18.99 -19.16
N GLU A 36 7.34 -18.75 -20.44
CA GLU A 36 6.56 -17.86 -21.28
C GLU A 36 5.04 -18.11 -21.21
N GLU A 37 4.60 -19.36 -21.05
CA GLU A 37 3.18 -19.69 -20.93
C GLU A 37 2.54 -19.00 -19.73
N ILE A 38 3.21 -19.01 -18.57
CA ILE A 38 2.72 -18.39 -17.34
C ILE A 38 2.85 -16.87 -17.45
N ASP A 39 3.96 -16.37 -17.99
CA ASP A 39 4.18 -14.94 -18.18
C ASP A 39 3.11 -14.33 -19.10
N VAL A 40 2.77 -14.98 -20.21
CA VAL A 40 1.69 -14.53 -21.13
C VAL A 40 0.35 -14.52 -20.42
N ALA A 41 -0.01 -15.60 -19.74
CA ALA A 41 -1.28 -15.68 -19.02
C ALA A 41 -1.39 -14.56 -17.98
N TYR A 42 -0.31 -14.28 -17.24
CA TYR A 42 -0.25 -13.19 -16.26
C TYR A 42 -0.41 -11.82 -16.94
N MET A 43 0.34 -11.52 -17.99
CA MET A 43 0.22 -10.24 -18.72
C MET A 43 -1.21 -10.04 -19.26
N GLU A 44 -1.87 -11.07 -19.76
CA GLU A 44 -3.25 -10.98 -20.25
C GLU A 44 -4.25 -10.68 -19.11
N GLU A 45 -4.03 -11.24 -17.91
CA GLU A 45 -4.86 -10.89 -16.75
C GLU A 45 -4.67 -9.42 -16.33
N LEU A 46 -3.43 -8.93 -16.33
CA LEU A 46 -3.15 -7.52 -16.00
C LEU A 46 -3.83 -6.57 -16.99
N LYS A 47 -3.72 -6.82 -18.29
CA LYS A 47 -4.29 -5.97 -19.35
C LYS A 47 -5.81 -5.81 -19.24
N LYS A 48 -6.53 -6.75 -18.62
CA LYS A 48 -7.97 -6.63 -18.36
C LYS A 48 -8.30 -5.44 -17.46
N GLN A 49 -7.36 -4.95 -16.67
CA GLN A 49 -7.54 -3.82 -15.76
C GLN A 49 -7.41 -2.47 -16.48
N ILE A 50 -6.80 -2.42 -17.67
CA ILE A 50 -6.67 -1.19 -18.46
C ILE A 50 -8.05 -0.70 -18.91
N ILE A 51 -8.29 0.59 -18.76
CA ILE A 51 -9.56 1.23 -19.08
C ILE A 51 -9.49 1.95 -20.44
N HIS A 52 -8.39 2.67 -20.68
CA HIS A 52 -8.20 3.55 -21.82
C HIS A 52 -6.91 3.26 -22.61
N PRO A 53 -6.79 2.11 -23.28
CA PRO A 53 -5.58 1.78 -24.05
C PRO A 53 -5.30 2.78 -25.19
N GLU A 54 -6.34 3.49 -25.68
CA GLU A 54 -6.21 4.55 -26.68
C GLU A 54 -5.48 5.77 -26.15
N ILE A 55 -5.71 6.16 -24.89
CA ILE A 55 -5.01 7.30 -24.26
C ILE A 55 -3.51 7.01 -24.14
N ILE A 56 -3.16 5.78 -23.75
CA ILE A 56 -1.75 5.37 -23.68
C ILE A 56 -1.05 5.56 -25.03
N LYS A 57 -1.73 5.14 -26.13
CA LYS A 57 -1.17 5.27 -27.49
C LYS A 57 -1.01 6.73 -27.92
N GLU A 58 -1.93 7.60 -27.54
CA GLU A 58 -1.89 9.02 -27.88
C GLU A 58 -0.67 9.73 -27.26
N VAL A 59 -0.29 9.38 -26.01
CA VAL A 59 0.81 10.05 -25.28
C VAL A 59 2.10 9.23 -25.23
N ALA A 60 2.15 8.08 -25.91
CA ALA A 60 3.28 7.13 -25.83
C ALA A 60 4.63 7.75 -26.21
N ASP A 61 4.63 8.75 -27.10
CA ASP A 61 5.83 9.46 -27.56
C ASP A 61 6.24 10.63 -26.64
N GLU A 62 5.39 10.98 -25.66
CA GLU A 62 5.62 12.14 -24.81
C GLU A 62 5.86 11.77 -23.35
N LEU A 63 5.18 10.72 -22.87
CA LEU A 63 5.27 10.30 -21.47
C LEU A 63 6.59 9.59 -21.17
N LYS A 64 7.39 10.20 -20.30
CA LYS A 64 8.70 9.67 -19.90
C LYS A 64 8.63 9.09 -18.48
N ILE A 65 8.98 7.83 -18.36
CA ILE A 65 8.92 7.03 -17.15
C ILE A 65 10.34 6.64 -16.75
N VAL A 66 10.76 6.93 -15.52
CA VAL A 66 11.95 6.32 -14.93
C VAL A 66 11.51 5.20 -14.00
N TYR A 67 12.15 4.04 -14.12
CA TYR A 67 11.84 2.86 -13.31
C TYR A 67 13.09 2.28 -12.67
N THR A 68 12.97 1.86 -11.42
CA THR A 68 13.97 1.03 -10.74
C THR A 68 13.33 -0.18 -10.06
N PRO A 69 13.85 -1.38 -10.29
CA PRO A 69 13.39 -2.60 -9.62
C PRO A 69 14.06 -2.82 -8.25
N PHE A 70 14.92 -1.92 -7.77
CA PHE A 70 15.72 -2.12 -6.56
C PHE A 70 16.41 -3.50 -6.52
N HIS A 71 17.03 -3.91 -7.64
CA HIS A 71 17.66 -5.22 -7.84
C HIS A 71 16.70 -6.42 -7.81
N GLY A 72 15.38 -6.17 -7.81
CA GLY A 72 14.33 -7.15 -7.57
C GLY A 72 13.73 -7.80 -8.80
N THR A 73 12.74 -8.64 -8.54
CA THR A 73 12.04 -9.49 -9.52
C THR A 73 11.14 -8.70 -10.46
N GLY A 74 10.72 -7.49 -10.08
CA GLY A 74 9.86 -6.63 -10.88
C GLY A 74 10.46 -6.16 -12.21
N ASN A 75 11.80 -6.23 -12.39
CA ASN A 75 12.47 -5.71 -13.57
C ASN A 75 11.86 -6.21 -14.90
N LYS A 76 11.76 -7.53 -15.07
CA LYS A 76 11.27 -8.12 -16.32
C LYS A 76 9.77 -7.88 -16.54
N PRO A 77 8.87 -8.23 -15.59
CA PRO A 77 7.43 -8.09 -15.82
C PRO A 77 6.97 -6.65 -15.95
N VAL A 78 7.53 -5.69 -15.18
CA VAL A 78 7.21 -4.27 -15.35
C VAL A 78 7.59 -3.76 -16.73
N ARG A 79 8.81 -4.04 -17.19
CA ARG A 79 9.27 -3.63 -18.53
C ARG A 79 8.41 -4.26 -19.62
N ARG A 80 8.04 -5.52 -19.46
CA ARG A 80 7.21 -6.24 -20.40
C ARG A 80 5.83 -5.62 -20.51
N ILE A 81 5.12 -5.44 -19.40
CA ILE A 81 3.77 -4.88 -19.46
C ILE A 81 3.76 -3.47 -20.03
N LEU A 82 4.71 -2.61 -19.65
CA LEU A 82 4.81 -1.26 -20.21
C LEU A 82 5.09 -1.26 -21.71
N ALA A 83 5.97 -2.15 -22.19
CA ALA A 83 6.26 -2.30 -23.62
C ALA A 83 5.04 -2.83 -24.40
N GLU A 84 4.34 -3.84 -23.88
CA GLU A 84 3.13 -4.41 -24.51
C GLU A 84 1.97 -3.40 -24.57
N LEU A 85 1.89 -2.46 -23.63
CA LEU A 85 0.93 -1.36 -23.66
C LEU A 85 1.34 -0.23 -24.59
N GLY A 86 2.60 -0.19 -25.04
CA GLY A 86 3.10 0.75 -26.03
C GLY A 86 3.83 1.97 -25.48
N PHE A 87 4.17 2.01 -24.18
CA PHE A 87 5.01 3.07 -23.61
C PHE A 87 6.41 3.01 -24.23
N LYS A 88 6.87 4.12 -24.82
CA LYS A 88 8.13 4.16 -25.60
C LYS A 88 9.33 4.65 -24.79
N HIS A 89 9.10 5.49 -23.80
CA HIS A 89 10.15 6.16 -23.03
C HIS A 89 10.20 5.65 -21.58
N VAL A 90 10.62 4.39 -21.42
CA VAL A 90 10.87 3.76 -20.12
C VAL A 90 12.36 3.66 -19.88
N TYR A 91 12.88 4.43 -18.95
CA TYR A 91 14.30 4.51 -18.59
C TYR A 91 14.53 3.76 -17.29
N VAL A 92 15.24 2.63 -17.36
CA VAL A 92 15.59 1.83 -16.18
C VAL A 92 16.90 2.33 -15.58
N VAL A 93 16.97 2.40 -14.25
CA VAL A 93 18.21 2.76 -13.53
C VAL A 93 19.26 1.66 -13.71
N PRO A 94 20.35 1.90 -14.47
CA PRO A 94 21.27 0.83 -14.86
C PRO A 94 21.95 0.16 -13.67
N GLU A 95 22.25 0.93 -12.62
CA GLU A 95 22.96 0.45 -11.42
C GLU A 95 22.09 -0.49 -10.58
N GLN A 96 20.76 -0.41 -10.72
CA GLN A 96 19.79 -1.18 -9.93
C GLN A 96 18.99 -2.20 -10.76
N GLU A 97 19.29 -2.30 -12.04
CA GLU A 97 18.56 -3.17 -12.99
C GLU A 97 18.80 -4.67 -12.73
N ARG A 98 20.03 -5.03 -12.40
CA ARG A 98 20.42 -6.44 -12.22
C ARG A 98 20.26 -6.88 -10.77
N PRO A 99 19.88 -8.15 -10.52
CA PRO A 99 19.91 -8.70 -9.18
C PRO A 99 21.27 -8.52 -8.51
N ASP A 100 21.26 -8.00 -7.28
CA ASP A 100 22.43 -7.86 -6.43
C ASP A 100 22.07 -8.33 -5.01
N PRO A 101 22.55 -9.50 -4.57
CA PRO A 101 22.19 -10.05 -3.26
C PRO A 101 22.74 -9.22 -2.08
N ALA A 102 23.72 -8.34 -2.32
CA ALA A 102 24.26 -7.44 -1.30
C ALA A 102 23.59 -6.07 -1.30
N PHE A 103 22.71 -5.77 -2.26
CA PHE A 103 22.05 -4.47 -2.42
C PHE A 103 23.00 -3.27 -2.32
N THR A 104 24.17 -3.37 -3.02
CA THR A 104 25.30 -2.43 -2.84
C THR A 104 24.97 -0.97 -3.14
N THR A 105 23.85 -0.69 -3.82
CA THR A 105 23.39 0.67 -4.13
C THR A 105 22.33 1.21 -3.17
N LEU A 106 21.90 0.40 -2.18
CA LEU A 106 20.77 0.68 -1.30
C LEU A 106 21.11 0.28 0.14
N ASP A 107 20.87 1.17 1.09
CA ASP A 107 20.92 0.81 2.52
C ASP A 107 19.71 -0.06 2.90
N TYR A 108 18.56 0.25 2.32
CA TYR A 108 17.30 -0.45 2.54
C TYR A 108 16.44 -0.46 1.26
N PRO A 109 16.24 -1.63 0.62
CA PRO A 109 15.52 -1.73 -0.65
C PRO A 109 13.99 -1.67 -0.45
N ASN A 110 13.51 -0.54 0.03
CA ASN A 110 12.09 -0.31 0.31
C ASN A 110 11.66 1.05 -0.25
N PRO A 111 10.55 1.13 -1.00
CA PRO A 111 10.04 2.38 -1.55
C PRO A 111 9.55 3.39 -0.49
N GLU A 112 9.45 3.00 0.77
CA GLU A 112 9.22 3.93 1.89
C GLU A 112 10.46 4.79 2.22
N ASP A 113 11.68 4.34 1.83
CA ASP A 113 12.91 5.09 2.06
C ASP A 113 13.21 6.05 0.91
N PRO A 114 13.15 7.38 1.13
CA PRO A 114 13.48 8.37 0.09
C PRO A 114 14.90 8.22 -0.45
N LYS A 115 15.86 7.69 0.34
CA LYS A 115 17.25 7.50 -0.10
C LYS A 115 17.36 6.46 -1.22
N ALA A 116 16.46 5.46 -1.23
CA ALA A 116 16.43 4.43 -2.26
C ALA A 116 16.19 5.02 -3.67
N PHE A 117 15.53 6.17 -3.77
CA PHE A 117 15.25 6.85 -5.03
C PHE A 117 16.39 7.75 -5.54
N THR A 118 17.51 7.87 -4.84
CA THR A 118 18.58 8.81 -5.19
C THR A 118 19.06 8.66 -6.64
N LEU A 119 19.32 7.44 -7.10
CA LEU A 119 19.77 7.17 -8.48
C LEU A 119 18.64 7.40 -9.49
N ALA A 120 17.42 6.98 -9.16
CA ALA A 120 16.25 7.15 -10.01
C ALA A 120 15.91 8.64 -10.22
N LEU A 121 15.95 9.45 -9.17
CA LEU A 121 15.74 10.91 -9.26
C LEU A 121 16.84 11.62 -10.06
N LYS A 122 18.09 11.17 -9.93
CA LYS A 122 19.20 11.67 -10.78
C LYS A 122 18.95 11.37 -12.24
N LEU A 123 18.52 10.16 -12.57
CA LEU A 123 18.17 9.78 -13.94
C LEU A 123 16.95 10.57 -14.43
N ALA A 124 15.92 10.74 -13.59
CA ALA A 124 14.72 11.48 -13.92
C ALA A 124 15.01 12.93 -14.31
N LYS A 125 15.86 13.63 -13.54
CA LYS A 125 16.32 14.99 -13.88
C LYS A 125 17.08 15.02 -15.21
N LYS A 126 17.88 14.00 -15.52
CA LYS A 126 18.64 13.92 -16.77
C LYS A 126 17.75 13.76 -18.01
N VAL A 127 16.70 12.93 -17.92
CA VAL A 127 15.81 12.65 -19.04
C VAL A 127 14.55 13.52 -19.06
N ASP A 128 14.37 14.35 -18.05
CA ASP A 128 13.19 15.15 -17.83
C ASP A 128 11.93 14.28 -17.76
N ALA A 129 11.91 13.32 -16.82
CA ALA A 129 10.83 12.36 -16.66
C ALA A 129 9.56 12.99 -16.09
N ASP A 130 8.40 12.46 -16.45
CA ASP A 130 7.10 12.84 -15.87
C ASP A 130 6.87 12.16 -14.51
N ILE A 131 7.27 10.88 -14.41
CA ILE A 131 7.13 10.06 -13.21
C ILE A 131 8.35 9.18 -12.97
N VAL A 132 8.57 8.84 -11.70
CA VAL A 132 9.62 7.92 -11.24
C VAL A 132 8.97 6.81 -10.44
N LEU A 133 9.26 5.57 -10.77
CA LEU A 133 8.67 4.36 -10.20
C LEU A 133 9.76 3.49 -9.58
N ALA A 134 9.45 2.90 -8.44
CA ALA A 134 10.28 1.87 -7.83
C ALA A 134 9.42 0.72 -7.32
N THR A 135 9.83 -0.51 -7.61
CA THR A 135 9.28 -1.70 -6.94
C THR A 135 10.31 -2.24 -5.96
N ASP A 136 9.83 -2.78 -4.84
CA ASP A 136 10.69 -3.51 -3.90
C ASP A 136 11.17 -4.85 -4.49
N PRO A 137 12.07 -5.59 -3.81
CA PRO A 137 12.71 -6.76 -4.41
C PRO A 137 11.77 -7.90 -4.80
N ASP A 138 10.69 -8.13 -4.07
CA ASP A 138 9.66 -9.15 -4.38
C ASP A 138 8.50 -8.60 -5.22
N ALA A 139 8.55 -7.29 -5.56
CA ALA A 139 7.63 -6.61 -6.45
C ALA A 139 6.16 -6.64 -5.97
N ASP A 140 5.95 -6.46 -4.67
CA ASP A 140 4.62 -6.32 -4.08
C ASP A 140 4.26 -4.87 -3.70
N ARG A 141 5.24 -3.93 -3.67
CA ARG A 141 5.07 -2.51 -3.34
C ARG A 141 5.52 -1.61 -4.49
N LEU A 142 4.83 -0.48 -4.63
CA LEU A 142 5.13 0.55 -5.62
C LEU A 142 5.34 1.89 -4.94
N GLY A 143 6.55 2.44 -5.03
CA GLY A 143 6.85 3.83 -4.69
C GLY A 143 6.91 4.72 -5.92
N ILE A 144 6.48 5.96 -5.77
CA ILE A 144 6.42 6.93 -6.86
C ILE A 144 6.89 8.32 -6.46
N TYR A 145 7.49 9.01 -7.45
CA TYR A 145 7.64 10.46 -7.45
C TYR A 145 7.01 10.99 -8.75
N ALA A 146 6.28 12.08 -8.65
CA ALA A 146 5.71 12.76 -9.80
C ALA A 146 6.22 14.19 -9.88
N LYS A 147 6.40 14.67 -11.11
CA LYS A 147 6.86 16.05 -11.36
C LYS A 147 5.75 17.05 -11.01
N ASP A 148 6.09 18.05 -10.23
CA ASP A 148 5.22 19.22 -10.00
C ASP A 148 5.29 20.14 -11.24
N SER A 149 4.15 20.42 -11.85
CA SER A 149 4.06 21.25 -13.04
C SER A 149 4.51 22.71 -12.81
N LYS A 150 4.39 23.19 -11.57
CA LYS A 150 4.71 24.59 -11.21
C LYS A 150 6.19 24.80 -10.90
N THR A 151 6.81 23.85 -10.19
CA THR A 151 8.19 23.99 -9.71
C THR A 151 9.20 23.18 -10.51
N GLY A 152 8.73 22.14 -11.21
CA GLY A 152 9.57 21.16 -11.89
C GLY A 152 10.26 20.16 -10.95
N GLU A 153 10.02 20.25 -9.64
CA GLU A 153 10.58 19.31 -8.67
C GLU A 153 9.79 17.98 -8.65
N TYR A 154 10.46 16.92 -8.20
CA TYR A 154 9.84 15.61 -8.05
C TYR A 154 9.28 15.43 -6.64
N MET A 155 7.98 15.32 -6.55
CA MET A 155 7.24 15.20 -5.29
C MET A 155 7.05 13.74 -4.91
N PRO A 156 7.44 13.32 -3.69
CA PRO A 156 7.25 11.96 -3.22
C PRO A 156 5.77 11.67 -2.93
N PHE A 157 5.33 10.47 -3.26
CA PHE A 157 4.02 9.97 -2.85
C PHE A 157 4.17 8.95 -1.71
N THR A 158 3.32 9.05 -0.71
CA THR A 158 3.14 7.96 0.25
C THR A 158 2.32 6.83 -0.38
N GLY A 159 2.31 5.64 0.23
CA GLY A 159 1.47 4.54 -0.22
C GLY A 159 -0.01 4.90 -0.26
N ASN A 160 -0.48 5.70 0.72
CA ASN A 160 -1.84 6.24 0.72
C ASN A 160 -2.10 7.14 -0.50
N MET A 161 -1.19 8.07 -0.80
CA MET A 161 -1.35 8.98 -1.94
C MET A 161 -1.40 8.23 -3.27
N SER A 162 -0.46 7.30 -3.49
CA SER A 162 -0.41 6.50 -4.72
C SER A 162 -1.65 5.61 -4.87
N GLY A 163 -2.04 4.95 -3.77
CA GLY A 163 -3.23 4.12 -3.75
C GLY A 163 -4.51 4.91 -4.03
N MET A 164 -4.66 6.11 -3.45
CA MET A 164 -5.84 6.96 -3.69
C MET A 164 -5.86 7.54 -5.10
N LEU A 165 -4.70 7.91 -5.65
CA LEU A 165 -4.61 8.37 -7.04
C LEU A 165 -5.06 7.29 -8.03
N ILE A 166 -4.58 6.04 -7.84
CA ILE A 166 -4.97 4.90 -8.68
C ILE A 166 -6.46 4.54 -8.47
N ALA A 167 -6.91 4.47 -7.22
CA ALA A 167 -8.29 4.12 -6.89
C ALA A 167 -9.28 5.10 -7.50
N GLU A 168 -9.07 6.41 -7.31
CA GLU A 168 -9.95 7.44 -7.86
C GLU A 168 -10.00 7.37 -9.38
N TYR A 169 -8.85 7.22 -10.03
CA TYR A 169 -8.80 7.05 -11.49
C TYR A 169 -9.63 5.85 -11.95
N ILE A 170 -9.44 4.68 -11.33
CA ILE A 170 -10.18 3.46 -11.67
C ILE A 170 -11.69 3.67 -11.49
N LEU A 171 -12.11 4.23 -10.35
CA LEU A 171 -13.52 4.41 -10.04
C LEU A 171 -14.17 5.43 -10.99
N ARG A 172 -13.49 6.57 -11.22
CA ARG A 172 -13.96 7.61 -12.12
C ARG A 172 -14.12 7.11 -13.55
N GLU A 173 -13.07 6.52 -14.11
CA GLU A 173 -13.09 6.13 -15.51
C GLU A 173 -13.98 4.90 -15.78
N ARG A 174 -14.05 3.95 -14.83
CA ARG A 174 -15.04 2.86 -14.95
C ARG A 174 -16.47 3.36 -14.86
N THR A 175 -16.74 4.37 -14.03
CA THR A 175 -18.06 5.01 -13.96
C THR A 175 -18.39 5.73 -15.27
N ALA A 176 -17.47 6.54 -15.77
CA ALA A 176 -17.64 7.30 -17.01
C ALA A 176 -17.84 6.40 -18.25
N THR A 177 -17.23 5.23 -18.26
CA THR A 177 -17.32 4.25 -19.37
C THR A 177 -18.39 3.16 -19.16
N ASN A 178 -19.20 3.25 -18.10
CA ASN A 178 -20.19 2.23 -17.71
C ASN A 178 -19.57 0.82 -17.53
N ARG A 179 -18.34 0.74 -17.04
CA ARG A 179 -17.60 -0.50 -16.74
C ARG A 179 -17.55 -0.82 -15.24
N MET A 180 -18.24 -0.03 -14.42
CA MET A 180 -18.36 -0.33 -13.00
C MET A 180 -19.19 -1.61 -12.82
N PRO A 181 -18.72 -2.61 -12.04
CA PRO A 181 -19.52 -3.79 -11.76
C PRO A 181 -20.74 -3.46 -10.89
N VAL A 182 -21.67 -4.37 -10.82
CA VAL A 182 -22.78 -4.30 -9.86
C VAL A 182 -22.22 -4.53 -8.45
N ASP A 183 -22.72 -3.79 -7.46
CA ASP A 183 -22.25 -3.87 -6.08
C ASP A 183 -20.71 -3.77 -5.94
N PRO A 184 -20.08 -2.68 -6.41
CA PRO A 184 -18.63 -2.54 -6.40
C PRO A 184 -18.09 -2.39 -4.97
N VAL A 185 -16.99 -3.07 -4.69
CA VAL A 185 -16.33 -3.07 -3.36
C VAL A 185 -14.88 -2.66 -3.49
N MET A 186 -14.47 -1.69 -2.69
CA MET A 186 -13.08 -1.35 -2.40
C MET A 186 -12.71 -1.84 -1.00
N VAL A 187 -11.49 -2.33 -0.81
CA VAL A 187 -11.02 -2.84 0.48
C VAL A 187 -9.78 -2.09 0.92
N SER A 188 -9.74 -1.64 2.17
CA SER A 188 -8.57 -1.01 2.78
C SER A 188 -8.31 -1.55 4.18
N THR A 189 -7.15 -1.24 4.75
CA THR A 189 -6.90 -1.58 6.16
C THR A 189 -7.38 -0.46 7.09
N ILE A 190 -7.59 -0.81 8.37
CA ILE A 190 -7.98 0.14 9.43
C ILE A 190 -6.96 1.28 9.67
N VAL A 191 -5.75 1.18 9.12
CA VAL A 191 -4.68 2.19 9.22
C VAL A 191 -4.38 2.87 7.89
N THR A 192 -5.20 2.61 6.87
CA THR A 192 -5.17 3.31 5.59
C THR A 192 -5.87 4.67 5.72
N THR A 193 -5.62 5.57 4.80
CA THR A 193 -6.19 6.93 4.81
C THR A 193 -7.72 6.94 4.77
N ASN A 194 -8.35 7.79 5.60
CA ASN A 194 -9.79 8.04 5.55
C ASN A 194 -10.26 8.69 4.23
N MET A 195 -9.35 9.15 3.37
CA MET A 195 -9.66 9.60 2.02
C MET A 195 -10.30 8.47 1.20
N ALA A 196 -9.98 7.20 1.50
CA ALA A 196 -10.59 6.04 0.87
C ALA A 196 -12.12 6.03 1.02
N ALA A 197 -12.61 6.35 2.22
CA ALA A 197 -14.06 6.43 2.48
C ALA A 197 -14.72 7.58 1.71
N ALA A 198 -14.05 8.74 1.63
CA ALA A 198 -14.57 9.89 0.88
C ALA A 198 -14.67 9.60 -0.63
N ILE A 199 -13.64 8.96 -1.21
CA ILE A 199 -13.64 8.55 -2.62
C ILE A 199 -14.69 7.47 -2.87
N ALA A 200 -14.74 6.42 -2.06
CA ALA A 200 -15.71 5.33 -2.23
C ALA A 200 -17.16 5.84 -2.21
N ALA A 201 -17.46 6.75 -1.27
CA ALA A 201 -18.80 7.36 -1.16
C ALA A 201 -19.16 8.18 -2.40
N ASP A 202 -18.23 8.92 -2.99
CA ASP A 202 -18.45 9.75 -4.17
C ASP A 202 -18.85 8.92 -5.43
N TYR A 203 -18.29 7.72 -5.54
CA TYR A 203 -18.57 6.79 -6.63
C TYR A 203 -19.61 5.70 -6.28
N ASN A 204 -20.26 5.80 -5.12
CA ASN A 204 -21.23 4.82 -4.62
C ASN A 204 -20.65 3.39 -4.58
N VAL A 205 -19.42 3.27 -4.07
CA VAL A 205 -18.68 2.02 -3.88
C VAL A 205 -18.69 1.66 -2.40
N GLU A 206 -18.96 0.39 -2.07
CA GLU A 206 -18.82 -0.09 -0.70
C GLU A 206 -17.34 -0.10 -0.29
N LEU A 207 -16.99 0.57 0.80
CA LEU A 207 -15.67 0.43 1.41
C LEU A 207 -15.73 -0.62 2.53
N ARG A 208 -14.89 -1.64 2.45
CA ARG A 208 -14.65 -2.59 3.53
C ARG A 208 -13.31 -2.34 4.18
N GLU A 209 -13.32 -2.09 5.47
CA GLU A 209 -12.10 -2.00 6.28
C GLU A 209 -11.77 -3.37 6.87
N VAL A 210 -10.49 -3.73 6.82
CA VAL A 210 -9.96 -4.98 7.39
C VAL A 210 -8.75 -4.70 8.28
N LEU A 211 -8.30 -5.68 9.05
CA LEU A 211 -7.05 -5.58 9.80
C LEU A 211 -5.86 -5.45 8.86
N THR A 212 -4.75 -4.94 9.38
CA THR A 212 -3.48 -4.82 8.65
C THR A 212 -2.97 -6.19 8.20
N GLY A 213 -2.62 -6.28 6.94
CA GLY A 213 -2.14 -7.48 6.26
C GLY A 213 -3.01 -7.82 5.06
N PHE A 214 -2.38 -7.85 3.88
CA PHE A 214 -3.11 -8.04 2.61
C PHE A 214 -3.88 -9.36 2.53
N LYS A 215 -3.49 -10.35 3.35
CA LYS A 215 -4.25 -11.60 3.49
C LYS A 215 -5.74 -11.37 3.81
N TYR A 216 -6.05 -10.34 4.59
CA TYR A 216 -7.44 -9.99 4.90
C TYR A 216 -8.16 -9.36 3.71
N ILE A 217 -7.45 -8.61 2.87
CA ILE A 217 -7.98 -8.10 1.59
C ILE A 217 -8.23 -9.28 0.64
N GLY A 218 -7.25 -10.18 0.49
CA GLY A 218 -7.39 -11.41 -0.30
C GLY A 218 -8.55 -12.30 0.18
N GLU A 219 -8.79 -12.35 1.48
CA GLU A 219 -9.92 -13.07 2.08
C GLU A 219 -11.27 -12.45 1.69
N GLN A 220 -11.38 -11.11 1.65
CA GLN A 220 -12.58 -10.45 1.16
C GLN A 220 -12.88 -10.80 -0.30
N ILE A 221 -11.86 -10.87 -1.16
CA ILE A 221 -12.02 -11.30 -2.55
C ILE A 221 -12.61 -12.71 -2.59
N LYS A 222 -12.02 -13.65 -1.84
CA LYS A 222 -12.50 -15.04 -1.76
C LYS A 222 -13.96 -15.11 -1.30
N TRP A 223 -14.33 -14.36 -0.28
CA TRP A 223 -15.70 -14.39 0.24
C TRP A 223 -16.72 -13.81 -0.76
N MET A 224 -16.37 -12.74 -1.46
CA MET A 224 -17.22 -12.19 -2.52
C MET A 224 -17.44 -13.19 -3.66
N GLU A 225 -16.38 -13.86 -4.10
CA GLU A 225 -16.47 -14.91 -5.13
C GLU A 225 -17.35 -16.09 -4.67
N GLN A 226 -17.18 -16.55 -3.43
CA GLN A 226 -17.97 -17.66 -2.88
C GLN A 226 -19.44 -17.28 -2.67
N ALA A 227 -19.72 -16.05 -2.27
CA ALA A 227 -21.05 -15.56 -2.05
C ALA A 227 -21.78 -15.17 -3.35
N GLY A 228 -21.05 -14.98 -4.44
CA GLY A 228 -21.59 -14.42 -5.70
C GLY A 228 -22.19 -13.01 -5.50
N LYS A 229 -21.71 -12.27 -4.51
CA LYS A 229 -22.22 -10.95 -4.12
C LYS A 229 -21.08 -10.04 -3.71
N GLY A 230 -21.16 -8.77 -4.18
CA GLY A 230 -20.07 -7.81 -4.09
C GLY A 230 -19.03 -8.11 -5.18
N HIS A 231 -18.46 -7.07 -5.77
CA HIS A 231 -17.46 -7.20 -6.81
C HIS A 231 -16.25 -6.35 -6.46
N TYR A 232 -15.14 -7.02 -6.18
CA TYR A 232 -13.88 -6.35 -5.86
C TYR A 232 -13.39 -5.48 -7.03
N VAL A 233 -13.09 -4.24 -6.74
CA VAL A 233 -12.57 -3.28 -7.73
C VAL A 233 -11.11 -2.94 -7.47
N PHE A 234 -10.78 -2.65 -6.20
CA PHE A 234 -9.44 -2.23 -5.78
C PHE A 234 -9.23 -2.48 -4.29
N GLY A 235 -8.01 -2.77 -3.90
CA GLY A 235 -7.63 -2.86 -2.49
C GLY A 235 -6.21 -2.36 -2.25
N LEU A 236 -5.97 -1.81 -1.06
CA LEU A 236 -4.69 -1.20 -0.74
C LEU A 236 -4.34 -1.28 0.73
N GLU A 237 -3.04 -1.20 0.99
CA GLU A 237 -2.44 -0.94 2.29
C GLU A 237 -1.63 0.37 2.25
N GLU A 238 -1.51 1.03 3.39
CA GLU A 238 -0.69 2.24 3.57
C GLU A 238 0.79 2.00 3.24
N SER A 239 1.23 0.75 3.35
CA SER A 239 2.63 0.30 3.13
C SER A 239 2.98 0.11 1.66
N TYR A 240 2.44 0.95 0.76
CA TYR A 240 2.77 1.00 -0.67
C TYR A 240 2.29 -0.18 -1.51
N GLY A 241 1.47 -1.08 -0.96
CA GLY A 241 0.93 -2.24 -1.67
C GLY A 241 -0.52 -2.06 -2.07
N CYS A 242 -0.87 -2.46 -3.29
CA CYS A 242 -2.25 -2.50 -3.75
C CYS A 242 -2.48 -3.63 -4.77
N LEU A 243 -3.75 -3.88 -5.06
CA LEU A 243 -4.17 -4.84 -6.08
C LEU A 243 -5.38 -4.30 -6.83
N ALA A 244 -5.30 -4.28 -8.15
CA ALA A 244 -6.43 -4.09 -9.05
C ALA A 244 -6.75 -5.43 -9.74
N GLY A 245 -8.02 -5.82 -9.76
CA GLY A 245 -8.42 -7.16 -10.26
C GLY A 245 -8.29 -8.27 -9.22
N THR A 246 -8.57 -9.50 -9.65
CA THR A 246 -8.66 -10.67 -8.74
C THR A 246 -7.75 -11.83 -9.16
N HIS A 247 -6.75 -11.57 -9.99
CA HIS A 247 -5.79 -12.55 -10.49
C HIS A 247 -4.81 -13.03 -9.40
N ALA A 248 -4.64 -12.24 -8.35
CA ALA A 248 -3.83 -12.55 -7.17
C ALA A 248 -4.65 -12.40 -5.88
N ARG A 249 -4.07 -12.79 -4.74
CA ARG A 249 -4.64 -12.64 -3.39
C ARG A 249 -3.70 -11.87 -2.46
N ASP A 250 -2.68 -11.28 -3.03
CA ASP A 250 -1.74 -10.41 -2.36
C ASP A 250 -1.46 -9.18 -3.26
N LYS A 251 -0.72 -8.23 -2.75
CA LYS A 251 -0.26 -7.03 -3.44
C LYS A 251 0.47 -7.39 -4.73
N ASP A 252 0.29 -6.60 -5.74
CA ASP A 252 0.96 -6.76 -7.03
C ASP A 252 1.44 -5.41 -7.55
N ALA A 253 2.74 -5.15 -7.43
CA ALA A 253 3.32 -3.91 -7.89
C ALA A 253 3.32 -3.79 -9.42
N ILE A 254 3.25 -4.89 -10.16
CA ILE A 254 3.24 -4.84 -11.63
C ILE A 254 1.89 -4.27 -12.12
N VAL A 255 0.77 -4.76 -11.57
CA VAL A 255 -0.55 -4.19 -11.88
C VAL A 255 -0.66 -2.75 -11.37
N ALA A 256 -0.05 -2.44 -10.22
CA ALA A 256 -0.02 -1.09 -9.68
C ALA A 256 0.73 -0.11 -10.60
N VAL A 257 1.92 -0.50 -11.09
CA VAL A 257 2.70 0.25 -12.10
C VAL A 257 1.86 0.47 -13.36
N MET A 258 1.22 -0.57 -13.84
CA MET A 258 0.39 -0.50 -15.04
C MET A 258 -0.75 0.51 -14.89
N CYS A 259 -1.54 0.41 -13.82
CA CYS A 259 -2.65 1.33 -13.54
C CYS A 259 -2.17 2.77 -13.31
N LEU A 260 -1.02 2.94 -12.62
CA LEU A 260 -0.44 4.26 -12.42
C LEU A 260 0.06 4.88 -13.72
N CYS A 261 0.70 4.11 -14.60
CA CYS A 261 1.15 4.61 -15.90
C CYS A 261 -0.03 5.00 -16.80
N GLU A 262 -1.15 4.27 -16.74
CA GLU A 262 -2.40 4.68 -17.40
C GLU A 262 -2.94 5.99 -16.80
N THR A 263 -2.95 6.12 -15.47
CA THR A 263 -3.32 7.37 -14.78
C THR A 263 -2.43 8.52 -15.22
N ALA A 264 -1.11 8.31 -15.31
CA ALA A 264 -0.16 9.32 -15.78
C ALA A 264 -0.38 9.69 -17.25
N ALA A 265 -0.73 8.72 -18.09
CA ALA A 265 -1.09 8.96 -19.48
C ALA A 265 -2.35 9.82 -19.58
N TRP A 266 -3.36 9.51 -18.76
CA TRP A 266 -4.57 10.33 -18.67
C TRP A 266 -4.27 11.76 -18.21
N CYS A 267 -3.47 11.93 -17.16
CA CYS A 267 -3.03 13.26 -16.70
C CYS A 267 -2.31 14.02 -17.81
N LYS A 268 -1.34 13.39 -18.49
CA LYS A 268 -0.56 13.98 -19.58
C LYS A 268 -1.45 14.48 -20.70
N LYS A 269 -2.43 13.65 -21.13
CA LYS A 269 -3.42 14.01 -22.17
C LYS A 269 -4.23 15.25 -21.78
N HIS A 270 -4.48 15.44 -20.49
CA HIS A 270 -5.24 16.59 -19.96
C HIS A 270 -4.37 17.77 -19.53
N GLY A 271 -3.07 17.77 -19.88
CA GLY A 271 -2.14 18.85 -19.57
C GLY A 271 -1.77 18.97 -18.07
N MET A 272 -1.89 17.88 -17.34
CA MET A 272 -1.60 17.77 -15.90
C MET A 272 -0.48 16.77 -15.64
N THR A 273 0.11 16.85 -14.45
CA THR A 273 0.96 15.78 -13.88
C THR A 273 0.17 14.95 -12.86
N CYS A 274 0.72 13.80 -12.46
CA CYS A 274 0.14 13.04 -11.34
C CYS A 274 0.11 13.83 -10.02
N TRP A 275 1.07 14.75 -9.83
CA TRP A 275 1.05 15.63 -8.66
C TRP A 275 -0.09 16.64 -8.72
N ASP A 276 -0.32 17.27 -9.89
CA ASP A 276 -1.45 18.19 -10.07
C ASP A 276 -2.79 17.48 -9.83
N GLN A 277 -2.93 16.24 -10.30
CA GLN A 277 -4.12 15.42 -10.04
C GLN A 277 -4.26 15.12 -8.55
N MET A 278 -3.18 14.78 -7.85
CA MET A 278 -3.23 14.55 -6.39
C MET A 278 -3.68 15.80 -5.63
N LEU A 279 -3.21 16.99 -6.04
CA LEU A 279 -3.66 18.25 -5.46
C LEU A 279 -5.15 18.49 -5.71
N ALA A 280 -5.65 18.19 -6.91
CA ALA A 280 -7.08 18.27 -7.23
C ALA A 280 -7.93 17.31 -6.37
N LEU A 281 -7.41 16.11 -6.07
CA LEU A 281 -8.07 15.18 -5.16
C LEU A 281 -8.11 15.73 -3.72
N TYR A 282 -7.04 16.35 -3.24
CA TYR A 282 -7.02 17.01 -1.95
C TYR A 282 -8.01 18.18 -1.86
N GLU A 283 -8.11 18.99 -2.90
CA GLU A 283 -9.11 20.07 -2.97
C GLU A 283 -10.54 19.53 -2.91
N LYS A 284 -10.80 18.41 -3.62
CA LYS A 284 -12.12 17.80 -3.69
C LYS A 284 -12.54 17.09 -2.39
N TYR A 285 -11.66 16.27 -1.81
CA TYR A 285 -12.00 15.38 -0.71
C TYR A 285 -11.49 15.87 0.66
N GLY A 286 -10.50 16.76 0.67
CA GLY A 286 -9.81 17.28 1.83
C GLY A 286 -8.36 16.82 1.91
N TYR A 287 -7.55 17.57 2.64
CA TYR A 287 -6.11 17.34 2.76
C TYR A 287 -5.83 16.31 3.87
N TYR A 288 -5.90 15.04 3.51
CA TYR A 288 -5.57 13.94 4.42
C TYR A 288 -4.06 13.78 4.53
N LYS A 289 -3.59 13.54 5.75
CA LYS A 289 -2.18 13.32 6.05
C LYS A 289 -2.05 12.24 7.10
N GLU A 290 -1.27 11.23 6.80
CA GLU A 290 -0.95 10.15 7.71
C GLU A 290 0.53 10.15 8.07
N THR A 291 0.83 9.61 9.23
CA THR A 291 2.20 9.36 9.71
C THR A 291 2.24 8.12 10.58
N GLN A 292 3.43 7.59 10.78
CA GLN A 292 3.67 6.53 11.76
C GLN A 292 4.79 6.93 12.71
N TYR A 293 4.63 6.54 13.98
CA TYR A 293 5.65 6.63 15.00
C TYR A 293 5.93 5.22 15.54
N ALA A 294 7.18 4.80 15.54
CA ALA A 294 7.56 3.48 16.00
C ALA A 294 8.51 3.56 17.21
N ILE A 295 8.30 2.71 18.20
CA ILE A 295 9.17 2.52 19.35
C ILE A 295 9.72 1.11 19.25
N THR A 296 11.05 0.99 19.23
CA THR A 296 11.75 -0.30 19.30
C THR A 296 12.49 -0.37 20.64
N LEU A 297 12.17 -1.35 21.44
CA LEU A 297 12.78 -1.58 22.75
C LEU A 297 13.71 -2.78 22.65
N LYS A 298 15.00 -2.56 22.98
CA LYS A 298 16.01 -3.62 22.90
C LYS A 298 16.01 -4.48 24.17
N GLY A 299 16.36 -5.76 24.03
CA GLY A 299 16.54 -6.69 25.15
C GLY A 299 15.29 -7.52 25.48
N ILE A 300 15.46 -8.44 26.42
CA ILE A 300 14.43 -9.40 26.86
C ILE A 300 13.20 -8.69 27.45
N ASP A 301 13.42 -7.57 28.13
CA ASP A 301 12.35 -6.79 28.78
C ASP A 301 11.53 -5.94 27.78
N GLY A 302 12.01 -5.79 26.55
CA GLY A 302 11.34 -4.94 25.54
C GLY A 302 9.93 -5.40 25.22
N ALA A 303 9.72 -6.70 25.03
CA ALA A 303 8.39 -7.26 24.77
C ALA A 303 7.43 -7.05 25.95
N ALA A 304 7.92 -7.24 27.19
CA ALA A 304 7.12 -7.02 28.41
C ALA A 304 6.73 -5.54 28.56
N GLN A 305 7.62 -4.61 28.24
CA GLN A 305 7.33 -3.17 28.28
C GLN A 305 6.28 -2.77 27.25
N ILE A 306 6.33 -3.34 26.03
CA ILE A 306 5.31 -3.11 24.99
C ILE A 306 3.97 -3.67 25.42
N SER A 307 3.93 -4.87 26.01
CA SER A 307 2.70 -5.44 26.57
C SER A 307 2.13 -4.52 27.64
N ALA A 308 2.94 -4.08 28.60
CA ALA A 308 2.51 -3.17 29.66
C ALA A 308 1.98 -1.83 29.11
N MET A 309 2.57 -1.32 28.02
CA MET A 309 2.09 -0.11 27.33
C MET A 309 0.70 -0.34 26.74
N MET A 310 0.47 -1.45 26.05
CA MET A 310 -0.85 -1.81 25.51
C MET A 310 -1.89 -2.02 26.62
N ASP A 311 -1.51 -2.66 27.72
CA ASP A 311 -2.39 -2.89 28.88
C ASP A 311 -2.76 -1.57 29.56
N LYS A 312 -1.82 -0.61 29.68
CA LYS A 312 -2.07 0.74 30.17
C LYS A 312 -3.08 1.48 29.27
N LEU A 313 -2.86 1.49 27.95
CA LEU A 313 -3.75 2.13 26.99
C LEU A 313 -5.16 1.49 26.98
N ARG A 314 -5.24 0.19 27.24
CA ARG A 314 -6.50 -0.58 27.26
C ARG A 314 -7.27 -0.39 28.57
N SER A 315 -6.59 -0.40 29.71
CA SER A 315 -7.22 -0.28 31.02
C SER A 315 -7.54 1.16 31.43
N ASN A 316 -6.75 2.12 30.93
CA ASN A 316 -6.94 3.55 31.18
C ASN A 316 -6.80 4.33 29.86
N PRO A 317 -7.77 4.20 28.93
CA PRO A 317 -7.68 4.83 27.64
C PRO A 317 -7.63 6.36 27.76
N PRO A 318 -6.78 7.03 26.95
CA PRO A 318 -6.74 8.48 26.93
C PRO A 318 -8.11 9.05 26.50
N LYS A 319 -8.56 10.08 27.19
CA LYS A 319 -9.80 10.80 26.80
C LYS A 319 -9.52 11.77 25.65
N ASN A 320 -8.30 12.27 25.56
CA ASN A 320 -7.88 13.24 24.56
C ASN A 320 -6.44 12.94 24.10
N PHE A 321 -6.14 13.31 22.86
CA PHE A 321 -4.79 13.50 22.34
C PHE A 321 -4.63 15.02 22.13
N GLY A 322 -4.01 15.71 23.09
CA GLY A 322 -4.02 17.17 23.14
C GLY A 322 -5.44 17.73 23.12
N ASP A 323 -5.74 18.54 22.09
CA ASP A 323 -7.06 19.15 21.89
C ASP A 323 -8.08 18.22 21.18
N LEU A 324 -7.65 17.06 20.68
CA LEU A 324 -8.50 16.11 19.99
C LEU A 324 -9.11 15.14 20.99
N GLN A 325 -10.44 15.17 21.10
CA GLN A 325 -11.19 14.25 21.96
C GLN A 325 -11.31 12.87 21.30
N VAL A 326 -11.17 11.80 22.10
CA VAL A 326 -11.47 10.43 21.67
C VAL A 326 -13.00 10.27 21.67
N VAL A 327 -13.55 9.96 20.50
CA VAL A 327 -15.00 9.77 20.34
C VAL A 327 -15.38 8.30 20.36
N GLU A 328 -14.51 7.43 19.86
CA GLU A 328 -14.69 5.98 19.84
C GLU A 328 -13.36 5.27 20.08
N MET A 329 -13.38 4.17 20.82
CA MET A 329 -12.24 3.28 20.99
C MET A 329 -12.60 1.89 20.50
N ARG A 330 -11.74 1.32 19.61
CA ARG A 330 -11.85 -0.05 19.12
C ARG A 330 -10.74 -0.90 19.73
N ASP A 331 -11.11 -1.89 20.53
CA ASP A 331 -10.21 -2.92 21.08
C ASP A 331 -10.44 -4.22 20.31
N TYR A 332 -9.60 -4.50 19.33
CA TYR A 332 -9.75 -5.68 18.49
C TYR A 332 -9.41 -6.99 19.22
N ASP A 333 -8.65 -6.95 20.31
CA ASP A 333 -8.36 -8.12 21.14
C ASP A 333 -9.61 -8.58 21.90
N LYS A 334 -10.44 -7.62 22.32
CA LYS A 334 -11.69 -7.89 23.03
C LYS A 334 -12.91 -7.95 22.12
N ASP A 335 -12.76 -7.72 20.83
CA ASP A 335 -13.87 -7.55 19.88
C ASP A 335 -14.88 -6.49 20.36
N GLN A 336 -14.38 -5.32 20.77
CA GLN A 336 -15.20 -4.26 21.36
C GLN A 336 -14.93 -2.90 20.71
N VAL A 337 -16.01 -2.23 20.36
CA VAL A 337 -16.03 -0.80 20.00
C VAL A 337 -16.81 -0.08 21.09
N THR A 338 -16.18 0.88 21.75
CA THR A 338 -16.78 1.67 22.84
C THR A 338 -16.99 3.10 22.37
N ASP A 339 -18.23 3.58 22.42
CA ASP A 339 -18.56 4.99 22.30
C ASP A 339 -18.13 5.70 23.60
N MET A 340 -17.24 6.67 23.51
CA MET A 340 -16.61 7.30 24.68
C MET A 340 -17.54 8.31 25.39
N ALA A 341 -18.58 8.77 24.74
CA ALA A 341 -19.56 9.69 25.33
C ALA A 341 -20.65 8.94 26.11
N THR A 342 -21.12 7.82 25.58
CA THR A 342 -22.25 7.07 26.15
C THR A 342 -21.84 5.82 26.93
N GLY A 343 -20.62 5.29 26.67
CA GLY A 343 -20.17 4.01 27.17
C GLY A 343 -20.84 2.81 26.49
N ALA A 344 -21.60 3.03 25.43
CA ALA A 344 -22.20 1.93 24.65
C ALA A 344 -21.13 1.08 23.96
N VAL A 345 -21.34 -0.24 23.97
CA VAL A 345 -20.39 -1.21 23.41
C VAL A 345 -21.07 -2.00 22.29
N ARG A 346 -20.33 -2.22 21.20
CA ARG A 346 -20.70 -3.10 20.07
C ARG A 346 -19.49 -3.92 19.60
N PRO A 347 -19.67 -5.05 18.88
CA PRO A 347 -18.55 -5.77 18.32
C PRO A 347 -17.84 -4.97 17.22
N THR A 348 -16.53 -5.24 17.01
CA THR A 348 -15.75 -4.67 15.91
C THR A 348 -16.14 -5.27 14.56
N GLY A 349 -16.59 -6.53 14.58
CA GLY A 349 -16.88 -7.30 13.36
C GLY A 349 -15.64 -7.78 12.60
N LEU A 350 -14.44 -7.64 13.19
CA LEU A 350 -13.18 -8.09 12.62
C LEU A 350 -12.53 -9.16 13.50
N PRO A 351 -11.59 -9.95 12.96
CA PRO A 351 -10.87 -10.95 13.75
C PRO A 351 -10.15 -10.35 14.95
N LYS A 352 -9.93 -11.17 15.99
CA LYS A 352 -9.18 -10.74 17.17
C LYS A 352 -7.72 -10.43 16.79
N SER A 353 -7.25 -9.29 17.31
CA SER A 353 -5.88 -8.83 17.12
C SER A 353 -5.48 -7.89 18.26
N ASN A 354 -4.23 -7.92 18.70
CA ASN A 354 -3.73 -7.00 19.72
C ASN A 354 -3.52 -5.59 19.13
N VAL A 355 -4.62 -4.93 18.82
CA VAL A 355 -4.66 -3.59 18.19
C VAL A 355 -5.67 -2.74 18.94
N LEU A 356 -5.30 -1.48 19.20
CA LEU A 356 -6.20 -0.44 19.73
C LEU A 356 -6.30 0.69 18.70
N TYR A 357 -7.52 1.09 18.40
CA TYR A 357 -7.79 2.21 17.49
C TYR A 357 -8.63 3.26 18.22
N PHE A 358 -8.21 4.50 18.14
CA PHE A 358 -8.87 5.66 18.73
C PHE A 358 -9.36 6.56 17.59
N GLU A 359 -10.65 6.63 17.41
CA GLU A 359 -11.31 7.64 16.59
C GLU A 359 -11.31 8.95 17.35
N LEU A 360 -10.85 10.02 16.70
CA LEU A 360 -10.71 11.34 17.32
C LEU A 360 -11.64 12.34 16.63
N THR A 361 -11.91 13.45 17.29
CA THR A 361 -12.63 14.56 16.67
C THR A 361 -11.89 15.07 15.42
N ASN A 362 -12.60 15.79 14.53
CA ASN A 362 -12.08 16.42 13.31
C ASN A 362 -11.51 15.43 12.29
N ASN A 363 -12.12 14.23 12.15
CA ASN A 363 -11.65 13.17 11.25
C ASN A 363 -10.18 12.79 11.48
N SER A 364 -9.74 12.82 12.73
CA SER A 364 -8.40 12.39 13.13
C SER A 364 -8.47 11.02 13.80
N TRP A 365 -7.39 10.28 13.80
CA TRP A 365 -7.34 8.97 14.43
C TRP A 365 -5.93 8.58 14.86
N CYS A 366 -5.84 7.64 15.80
CA CYS A 366 -4.60 7.02 16.23
C CYS A 366 -4.80 5.52 16.42
N CYS A 367 -3.89 4.69 15.91
CA CYS A 367 -3.93 3.25 16.05
C CYS A 367 -2.61 2.73 16.64
N ALA A 368 -2.68 1.97 17.73
CA ALA A 368 -1.54 1.33 18.37
C ALA A 368 -1.50 -0.16 18.00
N ARG A 369 -0.38 -0.62 17.43
CA ARG A 369 -0.18 -2.00 16.98
C ARG A 369 1.22 -2.50 17.33
N PRO A 370 1.36 -3.45 18.27
CA PRO A 370 2.62 -4.14 18.51
C PRO A 370 3.01 -5.03 17.31
N SER A 371 4.29 -5.22 17.11
CA SER A 371 4.81 -6.24 16.20
C SER A 371 4.61 -7.62 16.81
N GLY A 372 4.26 -8.61 15.99
CA GLY A 372 4.18 -10.01 16.43
C GLY A 372 5.53 -10.72 16.53
N THR A 373 6.58 -10.17 15.92
CA THR A 373 7.90 -10.85 15.77
C THR A 373 9.06 -10.10 16.39
N GLU A 374 8.90 -8.80 16.67
CA GLU A 374 9.96 -7.93 17.18
C GLU A 374 9.46 -7.14 18.40
N PRO A 375 10.34 -6.76 19.35
CA PRO A 375 9.99 -5.88 20.46
C PRO A 375 9.80 -4.43 19.96
N LYS A 376 8.77 -4.23 19.18
CA LYS A 376 8.44 -2.98 18.50
C LYS A 376 6.94 -2.73 18.56
N ILE A 377 6.56 -1.49 18.78
CA ILE A 377 5.17 -1.03 18.65
C ILE A 377 5.12 0.12 17.64
N LYS A 378 4.14 0.09 16.77
CA LYS A 378 3.86 1.16 15.81
C LYS A 378 2.58 1.89 16.20
N PHE A 379 2.63 3.19 16.10
CA PHE A 379 1.47 4.07 16.20
C PHE A 379 1.24 4.69 14.83
N TYR A 380 0.08 4.42 14.25
CA TYR A 380 -0.37 5.05 13.02
C TYR A 380 -1.31 6.19 13.38
N MET A 381 -1.20 7.29 12.69
CA MET A 381 -2.02 8.47 12.94
C MET A 381 -2.44 9.09 11.62
N GLY A 382 -3.67 9.59 11.58
CA GLY A 382 -4.19 10.32 10.44
C GLY A 382 -4.97 11.55 10.88
N VAL A 383 -4.92 12.58 10.03
CA VAL A 383 -5.62 13.85 10.22
C VAL A 383 -6.22 14.34 8.91
N LYS A 384 -7.19 15.25 8.99
CA LYS A 384 -7.70 16.01 7.86
C LYS A 384 -7.43 17.50 8.05
N GLY A 385 -6.75 18.10 7.09
CA GLY A 385 -6.46 19.52 7.06
C GLY A 385 -7.31 20.28 6.05
N THR A 386 -7.10 21.61 6.02
CA THR A 386 -7.66 22.55 5.05
C THR A 386 -6.65 22.96 3.97
N SER A 387 -5.37 22.63 4.17
CA SER A 387 -4.26 22.74 3.21
C SER A 387 -3.20 21.69 3.54
N LEU A 388 -2.18 21.56 2.68
CA LEU A 388 -1.03 20.66 2.93
C LEU A 388 -0.28 21.06 4.21
N GLU A 389 -0.08 22.37 4.40
CA GLU A 389 0.62 22.92 5.58
C GLU A 389 -0.21 22.71 6.86
N ASP A 390 -1.52 22.93 6.81
CA ASP A 390 -2.42 22.69 7.95
C ASP A 390 -2.45 21.20 8.32
N ALA A 391 -2.55 20.30 7.34
CA ALA A 391 -2.51 18.85 7.57
C ALA A 391 -1.17 18.41 8.18
N GLN A 392 -0.03 18.97 7.70
CA GLN A 392 1.29 18.70 8.26
C GLN A 392 1.37 19.17 9.72
N ALA A 393 0.97 20.41 10.00
CA ALA A 393 0.99 20.95 11.37
C ALA A 393 0.11 20.13 12.34
N LYS A 394 -1.07 19.66 11.88
CA LYS A 394 -1.97 18.83 12.67
C LYS A 394 -1.36 17.45 12.98
N VAL A 395 -0.75 16.79 12.00
CA VAL A 395 -0.15 15.46 12.23
C VAL A 395 1.09 15.55 13.11
N ASP A 396 1.88 16.60 12.99
CA ASP A 396 3.03 16.85 13.86
C ASP A 396 2.59 17.09 15.31
N LYS A 397 1.53 17.87 15.50
CA LYS A 397 0.93 18.10 16.82
C LYS A 397 0.37 16.81 17.42
N LEU A 398 -0.40 16.03 16.66
CA LEU A 398 -0.93 14.75 17.14
C LEU A 398 0.20 13.78 17.52
N THR A 399 1.30 13.78 16.77
CA THR A 399 2.49 12.98 17.09
C THR A 399 3.13 13.43 18.42
N ALA A 400 3.23 14.73 18.66
CA ALA A 400 3.75 15.27 19.92
C ALA A 400 2.83 14.94 21.10
N ASP A 401 1.51 15.08 20.93
CA ASP A 401 0.51 14.76 21.92
C ASP A 401 0.50 13.26 22.29
N LEU A 402 0.66 12.38 21.29
CA LEU A 402 0.84 10.93 21.53
C LEU A 402 2.09 10.66 22.38
N LYS A 403 3.23 11.27 22.04
CA LYS A 403 4.47 11.09 22.80
C LYS A 403 4.37 11.53 24.26
N ALA A 404 3.52 12.51 24.55
CA ALA A 404 3.24 12.98 25.91
C ALA A 404 2.36 12.02 26.73
N ILE A 405 1.59 11.15 26.09
CA ILE A 405 0.73 10.13 26.71
C ILE A 405 1.51 8.86 27.05
N LEU A 406 2.48 8.49 26.20
CA LEU A 406 3.27 7.27 26.34
C LEU A 406 4.29 7.37 27.46
#